data_60835e8f5f504c76efdd13ee8adbf631
#
_entry.id   60835e8f5f504c76efdd13ee8adbf631
#
_cell.length_a   1.000
_cell.length_b   1.000
_cell.length_c   1.000
_cell.angle_alpha   90.00
_cell.angle_beta   90.00
_cell.angle_gamma   90.00
#
_symmetry.space_group_name_H-M   'P 1'
#
loop_
_entity.id
_entity.type
_entity.pdbx_description
1 polymer ?
#
loop_
_entity_poly.entity_id
_entity_poly.type
_entity_poly.pdbx_seq_one_letter_code
_entity_poly.pdbx_strand_id
1 'polypeptide(L)'
;MTRRSILTAAFVLIAAALAPAALAAADPAAVINNLGNRALEVLGKSATPAQKAARFQELFREDFDVPGIARFVLGRYWKTATPEQQQEFVKLFEDYIALVYSAQLSAYSGEALKVTGSRPGPEGAIVASEIVRPTGGPPVKVEWHLTDRNGTYKISDVAVDGISMAVTQRSEFAAVIQRSGGQVQGLITQLREKTANSVPR
;
A
#
# COMPACT_ATOMS: atom_id res chain seq x y z
N MET A 1 7.92 -72.93 -48.24
CA MET A 1 7.37 -72.80 -46.87
C MET A 1 8.02 -71.57 -46.23
N THR A 2 7.34 -70.43 -46.33
CA THR A 2 7.87 -69.12 -45.98
C THR A 2 7.19 -68.57 -44.70
N ARG A 3 7.98 -68.43 -43.66
CA ARG A 3 7.53 -67.78 -42.40
C ARG A 3 7.67 -66.27 -42.54
N ARG A 4 6.55 -65.56 -42.54
CA ARG A 4 6.49 -64.10 -42.44
C ARG A 4 6.45 -63.73 -40.98
N SER A 5 7.50 -63.09 -40.49
CA SER A 5 7.51 -62.43 -39.15
C SER A 5 6.97 -61.00 -39.26
N ILE A 6 5.91 -60.72 -38.53
CA ILE A 6 5.33 -59.41 -38.42
C ILE A 6 5.96 -58.75 -37.17
N LEU A 7 6.77 -57.69 -37.36
CA LEU A 7 7.28 -56.84 -36.32
C LEU A 7 6.25 -55.75 -36.03
N THR A 8 5.61 -55.82 -34.88
CA THR A 8 4.73 -54.80 -34.37
C THR A 8 5.56 -53.79 -33.59
N ALA A 9 5.78 -52.57 -34.15
CA ALA A 9 6.43 -51.48 -33.46
C ALA A 9 5.41 -50.80 -32.57
N ALA A 10 5.58 -50.87 -31.24
CA ALA A 10 4.81 -50.16 -30.25
C ALA A 10 5.36 -48.71 -30.14
N PHE A 11 4.60 -47.75 -30.61
CA PHE A 11 4.89 -46.33 -30.45
C PHE A 11 4.37 -45.87 -29.07
N VAL A 12 5.28 -45.73 -28.09
CA VAL A 12 4.95 -45.14 -26.78
C VAL A 12 4.98 -43.65 -26.91
N LEU A 13 3.78 -43.02 -26.96
CA LEU A 13 3.61 -41.58 -26.92
C LEU A 13 3.78 -41.09 -25.45
N ILE A 14 4.93 -40.56 -25.12
CA ILE A 14 5.15 -39.86 -23.84
C ILE A 14 4.52 -38.45 -23.98
N ALA A 15 3.30 -38.32 -23.51
CA ALA A 15 2.68 -37.02 -23.33
C ALA A 15 3.34 -36.32 -22.11
N ALA A 16 4.32 -35.46 -22.34
CA ALA A 16 4.87 -34.59 -21.33
C ALA A 16 3.77 -33.57 -20.94
N ALA A 17 3.14 -33.81 -19.80
CA ALA A 17 2.23 -32.84 -19.21
C ALA A 17 3.04 -31.60 -18.80
N LEU A 18 2.99 -30.53 -19.60
CA LEU A 18 3.38 -29.19 -19.16
C LEU A 18 2.36 -28.75 -18.11
N ALA A 19 2.64 -29.05 -16.84
CA ALA A 19 1.95 -28.39 -15.75
C ALA A 19 2.27 -26.89 -15.85
N PRO A 20 1.26 -25.98 -15.91
CA PRO A 20 1.55 -24.56 -15.84
C PRO A 20 2.24 -24.32 -14.50
N ALA A 21 3.44 -23.70 -14.54
CA ALA A 21 4.09 -23.21 -13.34
C ALA A 21 3.12 -22.24 -12.68
N ALA A 22 2.48 -22.65 -11.58
CA ALA A 22 1.73 -21.74 -10.75
C ALA A 22 2.71 -20.65 -10.33
N LEU A 23 2.50 -19.44 -10.83
CA LEU A 23 3.19 -18.26 -10.31
C LEU A 23 2.92 -18.28 -8.80
N ALA A 24 3.99 -18.54 -8.02
CA ALA A 24 3.87 -18.52 -6.57
C ALA A 24 3.29 -17.16 -6.19
N ALA A 25 2.11 -17.17 -5.57
CA ALA A 25 1.50 -15.94 -5.07
C ALA A 25 2.52 -15.26 -4.15
N ALA A 26 2.69 -13.95 -4.31
CA ALA A 26 3.63 -13.20 -3.49
C ALA A 26 3.28 -13.43 -2.01
N ASP A 27 4.29 -13.65 -1.16
CA ASP A 27 4.07 -13.78 0.29
C ASP A 27 3.72 -12.40 0.87
N PRO A 28 2.53 -12.22 1.46
CA PRO A 28 2.11 -10.95 2.02
C PRO A 28 3.06 -10.43 3.11
N ALA A 29 3.61 -11.33 3.95
CA ALA A 29 4.56 -10.97 4.99
C ALA A 29 5.88 -10.47 4.39
N ALA A 30 6.35 -11.07 3.31
CA ALA A 30 7.54 -10.62 2.59
C ALA A 30 7.36 -9.22 1.99
N VAL A 31 6.16 -8.88 1.51
CA VAL A 31 5.85 -7.53 1.00
C VAL A 31 6.07 -6.48 2.08
N ILE A 32 5.53 -6.69 3.28
CA ILE A 32 5.67 -5.74 4.39
C ILE A 32 7.10 -5.71 4.95
N ASN A 33 7.78 -6.85 5.03
CA ASN A 33 9.20 -6.87 5.41
C ASN A 33 10.06 -6.07 4.43
N ASN A 34 9.82 -6.22 3.12
CA ASN A 34 10.54 -5.49 2.08
C ASN A 34 10.29 -3.97 2.19
N LEU A 35 9.02 -3.56 2.36
CA LEU A 35 8.67 -2.16 2.59
C LEU A 35 9.40 -1.60 3.82
N GLY A 36 9.39 -2.34 4.94
CA GLY A 36 10.09 -1.93 6.16
C GLY A 36 11.59 -1.74 5.94
N ASN A 37 12.25 -2.67 5.27
CA ASN A 37 13.68 -2.56 4.96
C ASN A 37 13.99 -1.34 4.09
N ARG A 38 13.21 -1.10 3.03
CA ARG A 38 13.36 0.06 2.15
C ARG A 38 13.11 1.39 2.89
N ALA A 39 12.15 1.42 3.81
CA ALA A 39 11.90 2.58 4.65
C ALA A 39 13.09 2.85 5.60
N LEU A 40 13.62 1.81 6.26
CA LEU A 40 14.76 1.93 7.17
C LEU A 40 16.04 2.39 6.48
N GLU A 41 16.28 1.96 5.22
CA GLU A 41 17.43 2.44 4.44
C GLU A 41 17.44 3.97 4.26
N VAL A 42 16.27 4.57 4.18
CA VAL A 42 16.12 6.01 4.02
C VAL A 42 16.19 6.74 5.36
N LEU A 43 15.53 6.19 6.38
CA LEU A 43 15.48 6.79 7.71
C LEU A 43 16.83 6.75 8.42
N GLY A 44 17.64 5.70 8.18
CA GLY A 44 18.97 5.51 8.77
C GLY A 44 20.09 6.32 8.15
N LYS A 45 19.87 6.99 7.00
CA LYS A 45 20.88 7.82 6.33
C LYS A 45 20.78 9.27 6.79
N SER A 46 21.88 10.02 6.67
CA SER A 46 21.95 11.48 6.89
C SER A 46 21.16 12.24 5.80
N ALA A 47 19.93 11.80 5.50
CA ALA A 47 19.10 12.41 4.49
C ALA A 47 18.42 13.66 5.05
N THR A 48 18.30 14.70 4.21
CA THR A 48 17.54 15.90 4.53
C THR A 48 16.05 15.59 4.68
N PRO A 49 15.26 16.41 5.40
CA PRO A 49 13.81 16.23 5.48
C PRO A 49 13.14 16.14 4.10
N ALA A 50 13.59 16.94 3.12
CA ALA A 50 13.07 16.90 1.76
C ALA A 50 13.35 15.55 1.05
N GLN A 51 14.55 14.99 1.22
CA GLN A 51 14.90 13.68 0.67
C GLN A 51 14.09 12.55 1.32
N LYS A 52 13.86 12.63 2.64
CA LYS A 52 13.00 11.68 3.35
C LYS A 52 11.54 11.75 2.84
N ALA A 53 11.02 12.97 2.65
CA ALA A 53 9.68 13.16 2.12
C ALA A 53 9.53 12.62 0.69
N ALA A 54 10.47 12.92 -0.21
CA ALA A 54 10.45 12.42 -1.57
C ALA A 54 10.50 10.89 -1.61
N ARG A 55 11.34 10.27 -0.79
CA ARG A 55 11.43 8.80 -0.74
C ARG A 55 10.18 8.15 -0.13
N PHE A 56 9.61 8.77 0.90
CA PHE A 56 8.32 8.31 1.42
C PHE A 56 7.24 8.35 0.33
N GLN A 57 7.18 9.42 -0.46
CA GLN A 57 6.21 9.56 -1.56
C GLN A 57 6.41 8.46 -2.62
N GLU A 58 7.66 8.12 -2.96
CA GLU A 58 7.95 7.00 -3.86
C GLU A 58 7.43 5.67 -3.28
N LEU A 59 7.77 5.34 -2.03
CA LEU A 59 7.31 4.12 -1.36
C LEU A 59 5.78 4.07 -1.28
N PHE A 60 5.13 5.21 -0.97
CA PHE A 60 3.68 5.30 -0.91
C PHE A 60 3.05 5.02 -2.27
N ARG A 61 3.60 5.56 -3.34
CA ARG A 61 3.13 5.34 -4.72
C ARG A 61 3.37 3.90 -5.19
N GLU A 62 4.52 3.31 -4.82
CA GLU A 62 4.90 1.97 -5.25
C GLU A 62 4.15 0.87 -4.49
N ASP A 63 3.96 1.01 -3.20
CA ASP A 63 3.47 -0.09 -2.35
C ASP A 63 1.99 0.03 -1.99
N PHE A 64 1.39 1.23 -2.10
CA PHE A 64 -0.01 1.45 -1.74
C PHE A 64 -0.92 1.53 -2.97
N ASP A 65 -2.18 1.12 -2.81
CA ASP A 65 -3.24 1.36 -3.79
C ASP A 65 -3.78 2.80 -3.64
N VAL A 66 -2.93 3.78 -3.98
CA VAL A 66 -3.24 5.21 -3.78
C VAL A 66 -4.57 5.60 -4.41
N PRO A 67 -4.91 5.21 -5.66
CA PRO A 67 -6.22 5.52 -6.25
C PRO A 67 -7.38 4.88 -5.49
N GLY A 68 -7.23 3.63 -5.05
CA GLY A 68 -8.25 2.91 -4.27
C GLY A 68 -8.48 3.56 -2.91
N ILE A 69 -7.42 3.90 -2.20
CA ILE A 69 -7.49 4.60 -0.91
C ILE A 69 -8.12 5.99 -1.09
N ALA A 70 -7.69 6.78 -2.07
CA ALA A 70 -8.24 8.10 -2.35
C ALA A 70 -9.76 8.03 -2.61
N ARG A 71 -10.19 7.08 -3.42
CA ARG A 71 -11.62 6.82 -3.65
C ARG A 71 -12.36 6.45 -2.38
N PHE A 72 -11.77 5.60 -1.54
CA PHE A 72 -12.37 5.18 -0.26
C PHE A 72 -12.51 6.36 0.70
N VAL A 73 -11.48 7.17 0.87
CA VAL A 73 -11.48 8.29 1.82
C VAL A 73 -12.39 9.44 1.38
N LEU A 74 -12.58 9.66 0.07
CA LEU A 74 -13.58 10.60 -0.43
C LEU A 74 -15.02 10.06 -0.27
N GLY A 75 -15.17 8.74 -0.20
CA GLY A 75 -16.40 8.04 0.14
C GLY A 75 -17.56 8.38 -0.80
N ARG A 76 -18.71 8.77 -0.24
CA ARG A 76 -19.91 9.11 -1.02
C ARG A 76 -19.68 10.27 -1.98
N TYR A 77 -18.78 11.17 -1.64
CA TYR A 77 -18.48 12.37 -2.44
C TYR A 77 -17.70 12.04 -3.71
N TRP A 78 -17.07 10.87 -3.81
CA TRP A 78 -16.44 10.40 -5.04
C TRP A 78 -17.42 10.38 -6.22
N LYS A 79 -18.69 9.98 -5.98
CA LYS A 79 -19.71 9.91 -7.02
C LYS A 79 -20.22 11.28 -7.49
N THR A 80 -20.09 12.31 -6.65
CA THR A 80 -20.54 13.68 -6.95
C THR A 80 -19.43 14.58 -7.46
N ALA A 81 -18.17 14.15 -7.31
CA ALA A 81 -17.00 14.83 -7.86
C ALA A 81 -16.93 14.65 -9.38
N THR A 82 -16.54 15.72 -10.09
CA THR A 82 -16.24 15.60 -11.53
C THR A 82 -14.98 14.77 -11.78
N PRO A 83 -14.76 14.24 -13.00
CA PRO A 83 -13.53 13.52 -13.32
C PRO A 83 -12.26 14.35 -13.03
N GLU A 84 -12.28 15.64 -13.32
CA GLU A 84 -11.17 16.56 -13.05
C GLU A 84 -10.91 16.70 -11.54
N GLN A 85 -11.98 16.85 -10.75
CA GLN A 85 -11.89 16.89 -9.29
C GLN A 85 -11.37 15.58 -8.70
N GLN A 86 -11.78 14.42 -9.25
CA GLN A 86 -11.27 13.13 -8.83
C GLN A 86 -9.77 13.01 -9.09
N GLN A 87 -9.30 13.38 -10.28
CA GLN A 87 -7.89 13.34 -10.65
C GLN A 87 -7.05 14.29 -9.80
N GLU A 88 -7.51 15.52 -9.62
CA GLU A 88 -6.84 16.50 -8.77
C GLU A 88 -6.79 16.04 -7.31
N PHE A 89 -7.90 15.50 -6.81
CA PHE A 89 -7.96 14.99 -5.44
C PHE A 89 -6.96 13.85 -5.20
N VAL A 90 -6.85 12.88 -6.11
CA VAL A 90 -5.89 11.77 -5.96
C VAL A 90 -4.46 12.31 -5.83
N LYS A 91 -4.08 13.27 -6.66
CA LYS A 91 -2.75 13.90 -6.60
C LYS A 91 -2.53 14.65 -5.29
N LEU A 92 -3.48 15.51 -4.91
CA LEU A 92 -3.38 16.28 -3.67
C LEU A 92 -3.42 15.40 -2.42
N PHE A 93 -4.16 14.28 -2.47
CA PHE A 93 -4.17 13.29 -1.41
C PHE A 93 -2.80 12.64 -1.23
N GLU A 94 -2.15 12.24 -2.31
CA GLU A 94 -0.80 11.68 -2.28
C GLU A 94 0.18 12.67 -1.66
N ASP A 95 0.20 13.92 -2.14
CA ASP A 95 1.06 14.99 -1.63
C ASP A 95 0.79 15.29 -0.14
N TYR A 96 -0.48 15.30 0.26
CA TYR A 96 -0.89 15.53 1.65
C TYR A 96 -0.45 14.40 2.58
N ILE A 97 -0.63 13.15 2.18
CA ILE A 97 -0.18 11.99 2.96
C ILE A 97 1.33 12.00 3.10
N ALA A 98 2.06 12.27 2.01
CA ALA A 98 3.51 12.40 2.06
C ALA A 98 3.96 13.48 3.03
N LEU A 99 3.29 14.63 3.02
CA LEU A 99 3.57 15.73 3.95
C LEU A 99 3.38 15.34 5.42
N VAL A 100 2.19 14.79 5.74
CA VAL A 100 1.82 14.48 7.13
C VAL A 100 2.72 13.40 7.72
N TYR A 101 2.97 12.33 6.95
CA TYR A 101 3.72 11.18 7.48
C TYR A 101 5.24 11.35 7.37
N SER A 102 5.77 12.14 6.43
CA SER A 102 7.20 12.46 6.40
C SER A 102 7.65 13.23 7.65
N ALA A 103 6.80 14.10 8.18
CA ALA A 103 7.07 14.80 9.44
C ALA A 103 7.18 13.81 10.62
N GLN A 104 6.31 12.80 10.68
CA GLN A 104 6.35 11.75 11.70
C GLN A 104 7.59 10.85 11.55
N LEU A 105 7.97 10.51 10.31
CA LEU A 105 9.19 9.75 10.04
C LEU A 105 10.48 10.51 10.37
N SER A 106 10.43 11.84 10.41
CA SER A 106 11.57 12.65 10.85
C SER A 106 11.89 12.46 12.33
N ALA A 107 10.93 12.00 13.12
CA ALA A 107 11.11 11.66 14.54
C ALA A 107 11.64 10.22 14.78
N TYR A 108 11.95 9.49 13.69
CA TYR A 108 12.52 8.15 13.79
C TYR A 108 13.82 8.13 14.61
N SER A 109 13.88 7.26 15.59
CA SER A 109 14.99 7.15 16.56
C SER A 109 15.56 5.73 16.69
N GLY A 110 15.35 4.89 15.68
CA GLY A 110 15.84 3.51 15.63
C GLY A 110 14.78 2.45 15.92
N GLU A 111 13.50 2.77 15.76
CA GLU A 111 12.41 1.81 15.84
C GLU A 111 12.57 0.69 14.80
N ALA A 112 12.19 -0.54 15.19
CA ALA A 112 12.22 -1.70 14.30
C ALA A 112 10.80 -2.16 13.96
N LEU A 113 10.55 -2.45 12.69
CA LEU A 113 9.34 -3.13 12.25
C LEU A 113 9.56 -4.65 12.35
N LYS A 114 8.70 -5.34 13.10
CA LYS A 114 8.70 -6.79 13.25
C LYS A 114 7.39 -7.36 12.75
N VAL A 115 7.41 -8.03 11.59
CA VAL A 115 6.25 -8.79 11.11
C VAL A 115 6.03 -9.99 12.02
N THR A 116 4.80 -10.14 12.51
CA THR A 116 4.43 -11.20 13.48
C THR A 116 3.58 -12.30 12.84
N GLY A 117 2.98 -12.05 11.69
CA GLY A 117 2.21 -13.05 10.94
C GLY A 117 1.38 -12.44 9.82
N SER A 118 0.73 -13.32 9.06
CA SER A 118 -0.23 -12.92 8.03
C SER A 118 -1.44 -13.87 8.05
N ARG A 119 -2.58 -13.35 7.59
CA ARG A 119 -3.83 -14.10 7.46
C ARG A 119 -4.61 -13.65 6.22
N PRO A 120 -5.51 -14.47 5.67
CA PRO A 120 -6.41 -14.03 4.61
C PRO A 120 -7.22 -12.81 5.06
N GLY A 121 -7.41 -11.85 4.15
CA GLY A 121 -8.23 -10.66 4.31
C GLY A 121 -9.34 -10.60 3.26
N PRO A 122 -10.31 -9.68 3.41
CA PRO A 122 -11.47 -9.58 2.51
C PRO A 122 -11.10 -9.35 1.03
N GLU A 123 -10.02 -8.62 0.77
CA GLU A 123 -9.57 -8.26 -0.59
C GLU A 123 -8.20 -8.85 -0.95
N GLY A 124 -7.62 -9.67 -0.06
CA GLY A 124 -6.31 -10.27 -0.25
C GLY A 124 -5.76 -10.80 1.07
N ALA A 125 -4.93 -10.04 1.78
CA ALA A 125 -4.32 -10.47 3.02
C ALA A 125 -4.28 -9.36 4.09
N ILE A 126 -4.13 -9.76 5.34
CA ILE A 126 -3.82 -8.86 6.46
C ILE A 126 -2.51 -9.33 7.07
N VAL A 127 -1.54 -8.44 7.14
CA VAL A 127 -0.24 -8.69 7.78
C VAL A 127 -0.20 -7.97 9.11
N ALA A 128 0.11 -8.70 10.18
CA ALA A 128 0.30 -8.15 11.51
C ALA A 128 1.79 -7.86 11.75
N SER A 129 2.08 -6.74 12.37
CA SER A 129 3.42 -6.33 12.76
C SER A 129 3.42 -5.52 14.04
N GLU A 130 4.61 -5.36 14.62
CA GLU A 130 4.89 -4.54 15.79
C GLU A 130 5.99 -3.55 15.47
N ILE A 131 5.81 -2.30 15.89
CA ILE A 131 6.89 -1.30 15.91
C ILE A 131 7.49 -1.31 17.31
N VAL A 132 8.73 -1.75 17.40
CA VAL A 132 9.49 -1.89 18.65
C VAL A 132 10.41 -0.71 18.82
N ARG A 133 10.34 -0.03 19.97
CA ARG A 133 11.20 1.11 20.30
C ARG A 133 12.52 0.64 20.91
N PRO A 134 13.67 1.23 20.54
CA PRO A 134 14.96 0.88 21.16
C PRO A 134 15.02 1.25 22.65
N THR A 135 14.23 2.22 23.09
CA THR A 135 14.12 2.66 24.50
C THR A 135 13.24 1.75 25.35
N GLY A 136 12.66 0.68 24.77
CA GLY A 136 11.71 -0.19 25.46
C GLY A 136 10.29 0.36 25.51
N GLY A 137 9.44 -0.30 26.31
CA GLY A 137 8.01 -0.01 26.41
C GLY A 137 7.14 -0.94 25.54
N PRO A 138 5.82 -0.81 25.60
CA PRO A 138 4.92 -1.64 24.81
C PRO A 138 5.12 -1.34 23.31
N PRO A 139 5.16 -2.39 22.47
CA PRO A 139 5.22 -2.19 21.02
C PRO A 139 3.91 -1.61 20.51
N VAL A 140 3.98 -0.83 19.43
CA VAL A 140 2.81 -0.35 18.69
C VAL A 140 2.39 -1.44 17.71
N LYS A 141 1.13 -1.88 17.78
CA LYS A 141 0.58 -2.90 16.89
C LYS A 141 0.13 -2.26 15.59
N VAL A 142 0.54 -2.85 14.47
CA VAL A 142 0.16 -2.38 13.13
C VAL A 142 -0.37 -3.55 12.32
N GLU A 143 -1.55 -3.38 11.74
CA GLU A 143 -2.11 -4.28 10.74
C GLU A 143 -2.09 -3.59 9.38
N TRP A 144 -1.57 -4.30 8.37
CA TRP A 144 -1.49 -3.87 6.98
C TRP A 144 -2.54 -4.63 6.19
N HIS A 145 -3.52 -3.94 5.66
CA HIS A 145 -4.53 -4.53 4.80
C HIS A 145 -4.04 -4.48 3.36
N LEU A 146 -3.94 -5.64 2.73
CA LEU A 146 -3.42 -5.79 1.37
C LEU A 146 -4.53 -6.19 0.42
N THR A 147 -4.59 -5.53 -0.72
CA THR A 147 -5.44 -5.92 -1.85
C THR A 147 -4.59 -6.68 -2.86
N ASP A 148 -5.06 -7.84 -3.31
CA ASP A 148 -4.43 -8.58 -4.40
C ASP A 148 -4.84 -7.96 -5.76
N ARG A 149 -3.84 -7.56 -6.52
CA ARG A 149 -3.97 -7.05 -7.88
C ARG A 149 -3.26 -8.01 -8.85
N ASN A 150 -3.94 -9.12 -9.20
CA ASN A 150 -3.41 -10.14 -10.12
C ASN A 150 -2.06 -10.73 -9.65
N GLY A 151 -1.98 -11.13 -8.39
CA GLY A 151 -0.78 -11.72 -7.78
C GLY A 151 0.23 -10.69 -7.25
N THR A 152 -0.07 -9.39 -7.34
CA THR A 152 0.72 -8.31 -6.74
C THR A 152 -0.07 -7.66 -5.61
N TYR A 153 0.46 -7.69 -4.40
CA TYR A 153 -0.16 -7.02 -3.27
C TYR A 153 0.12 -5.52 -3.25
N LYS A 154 -0.94 -4.74 -2.98
CA LYS A 154 -0.87 -3.31 -2.67
C LYS A 154 -1.53 -3.04 -1.32
N ILE A 155 -0.98 -2.14 -0.54
CA ILE A 155 -1.54 -1.76 0.75
C ILE A 155 -2.76 -0.87 0.52
N SER A 156 -3.92 -1.28 1.04
CA SER A 156 -5.19 -0.56 0.94
C SER A 156 -5.58 0.18 2.23
N ASP A 157 -5.04 -0.24 3.38
CA ASP A 157 -5.20 0.44 4.67
C ASP A 157 -4.09 0.05 5.64
N VAL A 158 -3.86 0.89 6.62
CA VAL A 158 -3.00 0.64 7.77
C VAL A 158 -3.80 0.90 9.04
N ALA A 159 -3.92 -0.10 9.91
CA ALA A 159 -4.53 0.08 11.22
C ALA A 159 -3.44 0.09 12.31
N VAL A 160 -3.43 1.14 13.13
CA VAL A 160 -2.51 1.32 14.24
C VAL A 160 -3.28 1.17 15.54
N ASP A 161 -2.89 0.21 16.38
CA ASP A 161 -3.59 -0.17 17.61
C ASP A 161 -5.12 -0.37 17.39
N GLY A 162 -5.47 -0.96 16.24
CA GLY A 162 -6.85 -1.26 15.83
C GLY A 162 -7.60 -0.09 15.19
N ILE A 163 -6.99 1.07 15.03
CA ILE A 163 -7.61 2.24 14.40
C ILE A 163 -7.17 2.33 12.92
N SER A 164 -8.12 2.16 12.00
CA SER A 164 -7.88 2.32 10.56
C SER A 164 -7.56 3.77 10.19
N MET A 165 -6.44 3.96 9.50
CA MET A 165 -6.02 5.28 9.04
C MET A 165 -6.91 5.77 7.88
N ALA A 166 -7.33 4.88 6.99
CA ALA A 166 -8.21 5.23 5.89
C ALA A 166 -9.61 5.64 6.39
N VAL A 167 -10.17 4.95 7.41
CA VAL A 167 -11.46 5.32 8.01
C VAL A 167 -11.37 6.66 8.73
N THR A 168 -10.29 6.89 9.48
CA THR A 168 -10.03 8.17 10.16
C THR A 168 -9.97 9.31 9.14
N GLN A 169 -9.16 9.16 8.09
CA GLN A 169 -9.00 10.16 7.05
C GLN A 169 -10.31 10.44 6.29
N ARG A 170 -11.11 9.38 6.04
CA ARG A 170 -12.45 9.54 5.45
C ARG A 170 -13.37 10.41 6.31
N SER A 171 -13.34 10.21 7.62
CA SER A 171 -14.17 10.98 8.55
C SER A 171 -13.74 12.44 8.60
N GLU A 172 -12.44 12.72 8.61
CA GLU A 172 -11.89 14.07 8.57
C GLU A 172 -12.25 14.81 7.29
N PHE A 173 -12.07 14.15 6.13
CA PHE A 173 -12.40 14.76 4.83
C PHE A 173 -13.90 14.99 4.66
N ALA A 174 -14.73 14.05 5.13
CA ALA A 174 -16.18 14.24 5.13
C ALA A 174 -16.59 15.47 5.96
N ALA A 175 -15.97 15.69 7.12
CA ALA A 175 -16.23 16.87 7.95
C ALA A 175 -15.82 18.18 7.25
N VAL A 176 -14.68 18.19 6.53
CA VAL A 176 -14.25 19.36 5.72
C VAL A 176 -15.28 19.66 4.62
N ILE A 177 -15.67 18.63 3.85
CA ILE A 177 -16.64 18.80 2.76
C ILE A 177 -17.98 19.30 3.29
N GLN A 178 -18.45 18.77 4.42
CA GLN A 178 -19.71 19.22 5.05
C GLN A 178 -19.64 20.70 5.44
N ARG A 179 -18.54 21.15 6.07
CA ARG A 179 -18.34 22.57 6.42
C ARG A 179 -18.25 23.48 5.17
N SER A 180 -17.90 22.90 4.02
CA SER A 180 -17.86 23.60 2.73
C SER A 180 -19.18 23.45 1.94
N GLY A 181 -20.32 23.28 2.61
CA GLY A 181 -21.63 23.15 1.98
C GLY A 181 -21.83 21.89 1.16
N GLY A 182 -21.10 20.79 1.48
CA GLY A 182 -21.15 19.54 0.73
C GLY A 182 -20.31 19.54 -0.55
N GLN A 183 -19.52 20.58 -0.79
CA GLN A 183 -18.74 20.76 -2.01
C GLN A 183 -17.36 20.13 -1.90
N VAL A 184 -17.03 19.17 -2.79
CA VAL A 184 -15.69 18.54 -2.89
C VAL A 184 -14.61 19.60 -3.14
N GLN A 185 -14.95 20.66 -3.87
CA GLN A 185 -14.04 21.75 -4.18
C GLN A 185 -13.46 22.43 -2.92
N GLY A 186 -14.22 22.49 -1.83
CA GLY A 186 -13.73 23.03 -0.57
C GLY A 186 -12.58 22.20 0.03
N LEU A 187 -12.69 20.87 -0.03
CA LEU A 187 -11.60 19.98 0.37
C LEU A 187 -10.38 20.11 -0.55
N ILE A 188 -10.59 20.13 -1.87
CA ILE A 188 -9.52 20.30 -2.86
C ILE A 188 -8.74 21.60 -2.59
N THR A 189 -9.44 22.72 -2.38
CA THR A 189 -8.82 24.02 -2.07
C THR A 189 -7.98 23.93 -0.79
N GLN A 190 -8.52 23.33 0.28
CA GLN A 190 -7.79 23.20 1.54
C GLN A 190 -6.55 22.30 1.42
N LEU A 191 -6.64 21.20 0.67
CA LEU A 191 -5.49 20.32 0.42
C LEU A 191 -4.41 21.04 -0.38
N ARG A 192 -4.79 21.80 -1.42
CA ARG A 192 -3.87 22.59 -2.25
C ARG A 192 -3.11 23.62 -1.41
N GLU A 193 -3.80 24.33 -0.52
CA GLU A 193 -3.18 25.29 0.38
C GLU A 193 -2.18 24.63 1.35
N LYS A 194 -2.57 23.48 1.92
CA LYS A 194 -1.70 22.74 2.84
C LYS A 194 -0.44 22.20 2.16
N THR A 195 -0.58 21.66 0.95
CA THR A 195 0.55 21.07 0.22
C THR A 195 1.47 22.15 -0.38
N ALA A 196 0.93 23.27 -0.86
CA ALA A 196 1.72 24.38 -1.40
C ALA A 196 2.63 25.05 -0.35
N ASN A 197 2.18 25.15 0.88
CA ASN A 197 2.95 25.77 1.98
C ASN A 197 4.07 24.87 2.53
N SER A 198 4.19 23.64 2.04
CA SER A 198 5.09 22.63 2.57
C SER A 198 6.25 22.27 1.64
N VAL A 199 6.28 22.85 0.44
CA VAL A 199 7.44 22.78 -0.45
C VAL A 199 8.45 23.83 0.06
N PRO A 200 9.63 23.44 0.59
CA PRO A 200 10.69 24.39 0.90
C PRO A 200 11.06 25.11 -0.40
N ARG A 201 10.95 26.45 -0.40
CA ARG A 201 11.48 27.28 -1.48
C ARG A 201 13.00 27.26 -1.45
#